data_c2ab3c1c931616b98935a47317a59d73
#
_entry.id   c2ab3c1c931616b98935a47317a59d73
#
_cell.length_a   1.000
_cell.length_b   1.000
_cell.length_c   1.000
_cell.angle_alpha   90.00
_cell.angle_beta   90.00
_cell.angle_gamma   90.00
#
_symmetry.space_group_name_H-M   'P 1'
#
loop_
_entity.id
_entity.type
_entity.pdbx_description
1 polymer ?
#
loop_
_entity_poly.entity_id
_entity_poly.type
_entity_poly.pdbx_seq_one_letter_code
_entity_poly.pdbx_strand_id
1 'polypeptide(L)' 'MELLSNNKSNAEIHGIAVDSKSVIKGYLFVALQGSNAHGAEYFKEAIENGANAVLTDENGYEIIHKTGSAN' A
#
# COMPACT_ATOMS: atom_id res chain seq x y z
N MET A 1 -1.40 12.28 -5.01
CA MET A 1 -1.47 10.97 -4.32
C MET A 1 -2.18 9.97 -5.20
N GLU A 2 -1.73 8.75 -5.21
CA GLU A 2 -2.34 7.69 -5.97
C GLU A 2 -2.97 6.68 -5.04
N LEU A 3 -4.18 6.27 -5.34
CA LEU A 3 -4.87 5.23 -4.58
C LEU A 3 -4.89 3.95 -5.40
N LEU A 4 -4.31 2.91 -4.84
CA LEU A 4 -4.24 1.60 -5.48
C LEU A 4 -5.10 0.63 -4.69
N SER A 5 -6.10 0.07 -5.36
CA SER A 5 -7.03 -0.82 -4.69
C SER A 5 -6.69 -2.28 -4.99
N ASN A 6 -6.61 -3.06 -3.94
CA ASN A 6 -6.37 -4.49 -4.07
C ASN A 6 -7.67 -5.25 -4.35
N ASN A 7 -8.79 -4.61 -4.15
CA ASN A 7 -10.10 -5.20 -4.36
C ASN A 7 -10.80 -4.45 -5.48
N LYS A 8 -11.44 -5.18 -6.37
CA LYS A 8 -12.03 -4.59 -7.56
C LYS A 8 -13.33 -3.86 -7.29
N SER A 9 -14.00 -4.15 -6.21
CA SER A 9 -15.30 -3.53 -5.95
C SER A 9 -15.47 -3.33 -4.46
N ASN A 10 -16.01 -2.20 -4.09
CA ASN A 10 -16.47 -1.91 -2.74
C ASN A 10 -15.45 -2.27 -1.66
N ALA A 11 -14.21 -1.89 -1.87
CA ALA A 11 -13.20 -2.09 -0.85
C ALA A 11 -13.56 -1.25 0.35
N GLU A 12 -14.00 -1.91 1.41
CA GLU A 12 -14.28 -1.23 2.66
C GLU A 12 -12.98 -1.04 3.42
N ILE A 13 -12.80 0.17 3.93
CA ILE A 13 -11.61 0.48 4.71
C ILE A 13 -11.98 0.49 6.18
N HIS A 14 -11.41 -0.43 6.93
CA HIS A 14 -11.71 -0.58 8.35
C HIS A 14 -10.69 0.10 9.25
N GLY A 15 -9.61 0.59 8.68
CA GLY A 15 -8.60 1.30 9.43
C GLY A 15 -7.50 1.78 8.50
N ILE A 16 -6.59 2.58 9.03
CA ILE A 16 -5.50 3.16 8.27
C ILE A 16 -4.20 2.88 8.99
N ALA A 17 -3.18 2.50 8.23
CA ALA A 17 -1.85 2.28 8.80
C ALA A 17 -0.80 2.87 7.88
N VAL A 18 0.24 3.43 8.47
CA VAL A 18 1.39 3.96 7.72
C VAL A 18 2.57 2.98 7.78
N ASP A 19 2.44 1.93 8.56
CA ASP A 19 3.44 0.89 8.70
C ASP A 19 2.84 -0.42 8.21
N SER A 20 3.51 -1.07 7.27
CA SER A 20 3.01 -2.32 6.71
C SER A 20 2.79 -3.38 7.78
N LYS A 21 3.59 -3.36 8.84
CA LYS A 21 3.45 -4.32 9.94
C LYS A 21 2.21 -4.08 10.79
N SER A 22 1.66 -2.88 10.73
CA SER A 22 0.45 -2.55 11.48
C SER A 22 -0.82 -2.81 10.69
N VAL A 23 -0.68 -3.17 9.42
CA VAL A 23 -1.81 -3.45 8.56
C VAL A 23 -2.46 -4.77 8.97
N ILE A 24 -3.79 -4.75 9.08
CA ILE A 24 -4.57 -5.97 9.22
C ILE A 24 -5.65 -5.94 8.15
N LYS A 25 -6.40 -7.02 8.07
CA LYS A 25 -7.40 -7.19 7.02
C LYS A 25 -8.34 -5.99 6.93
N GLY A 26 -8.48 -5.45 5.73
CA GLY A 26 -9.40 -4.35 5.48
C GLY A 26 -8.79 -2.97 5.62
N TYR A 27 -7.50 -2.87 5.89
CA TYR A 27 -6.87 -1.58 6.13
C TYR A 27 -6.47 -0.88 4.83
N LEU A 28 -6.37 0.43 4.93
CA LEU A 28 -5.71 1.26 3.92
C LEU A 28 -4.26 1.46 4.37
N PHE A 29 -3.34 1.07 3.53
CA PHE A 29 -1.92 1.30 3.79
C PHE A 29 -1.50 2.60 3.13
N VAL A 30 -1.02 3.56 3.93
CA VAL A 30 -0.55 4.84 3.41
C VAL A 30 0.97 4.76 3.27
N ALA A 31 1.44 4.74 2.03
CA ALA A 31 2.85 4.52 1.72
C ALA A 31 3.51 5.82 1.29
N LEU A 32 4.28 6.41 2.18
CA LEU A 32 4.93 7.68 1.95
C LEU A 32 6.43 7.58 2.15
N GLN A 33 7.14 8.62 1.70
CA GLN A 33 8.58 8.69 1.87
C GLN A 33 8.93 8.75 3.35
N GLY A 34 9.73 7.81 3.80
CA GLY A 34 10.25 7.80 5.17
C GLY A 34 11.68 8.27 5.22
N SER A 35 12.30 8.13 6.39
CA SER A 35 13.68 8.56 6.58
C SER A 35 14.68 7.69 5.84
N ASN A 36 14.45 6.40 5.79
CA ASN A 36 15.39 5.44 5.22
C ASN A 36 14.91 4.82 3.92
N ALA A 37 13.59 4.76 3.72
CA ALA A 37 13.02 4.11 2.57
C ALA A 37 11.64 4.66 2.31
N HIS A 38 11.15 4.45 1.10
CA HIS A 38 9.78 4.81 0.78
C HIS A 38 8.86 3.69 1.26
N GLY A 39 7.74 4.06 1.90
CA GLY A 39 6.79 3.08 2.39
C GLY A 39 6.26 2.14 1.31
N ALA A 40 6.23 2.61 0.06
CA ALA A 40 5.76 1.78 -1.05
C ALA A 40 6.62 0.53 -1.27
N GLU A 41 7.85 0.53 -0.77
CA GLU A 41 8.70 -0.67 -0.88
C GLU A 41 8.15 -1.82 -0.05
N TYR A 42 7.25 -1.54 0.88
CA TYR A 42 6.65 -2.54 1.75
C TYR A 42 5.22 -2.88 1.35
N PHE A 43 4.81 -2.51 0.14
CA PHE A 43 3.42 -2.72 -0.24
C PHE A 43 3.04 -4.20 -0.30
N LYS A 44 3.98 -5.06 -0.68
CA LYS A 44 3.69 -6.49 -0.73
C LYS A 44 3.39 -7.04 0.67
N GLU A 45 4.14 -6.61 1.65
CA GLU A 45 3.89 -7.01 3.03
C GLU A 45 2.52 -6.51 3.50
N ALA A 46 2.19 -5.27 3.15
CA ALA A 46 0.89 -4.71 3.51
C ALA A 46 -0.25 -5.51 2.88
N ILE A 47 -0.12 -5.87 1.61
CA ILE A 47 -1.12 -6.67 0.92
C ILE A 47 -1.25 -8.05 1.58
N GLU A 48 -0.12 -8.66 1.91
CA GLU A 48 -0.12 -9.97 2.58
C GLU A 48 -0.80 -9.88 3.94
N ASN A 49 -0.65 -8.75 4.61
CA ASN A 49 -1.29 -8.54 5.92
C ASN A 49 -2.76 -8.16 5.81
N GLY A 50 -3.28 -7.96 4.61
CA GLY A 50 -4.69 -7.78 4.40
C GLY A 50 -5.14 -6.40 3.96
N ALA A 51 -4.21 -5.54 3.52
CA ALA A 51 -4.58 -4.22 3.04
C ALA A 51 -5.51 -4.33 1.83
N ASN A 52 -6.60 -3.58 1.86
CA ASN A 52 -7.54 -3.52 0.74
C ASN A 52 -7.14 -2.46 -0.28
N ALA A 53 -6.34 -1.49 0.14
CA ALA A 53 -5.92 -0.41 -0.75
C ALA A 53 -4.61 0.17 -0.26
N VAL A 54 -3.91 0.82 -1.15
CA VAL A 54 -2.66 1.52 -0.84
C VAL A 54 -2.77 2.94 -1.39
N LEU A 55 -2.51 3.92 -0.53
CA LEU A 55 -2.47 5.32 -0.93
C LEU A 55 -1.01 5.77 -0.92
N THR A 56 -0.53 6.28 -2.04
CA THR A 56 0.88 6.64 -2.15
C THR A 56 1.06 7.85 -3.05
N ASP A 57 2.26 8.42 -3.04
CA ASP A 57 2.60 9.53 -3.92
C ASP A 57 3.10 9.00 -5.27
N GLU A 58 3.50 9.91 -6.16
CA GLU A 58 3.99 9.54 -7.49
C GLU A 58 5.17 8.59 -7.44
N ASN A 59 6.12 8.89 -6.55
CA ASN A 59 7.30 8.04 -6.41
C ASN A 59 6.91 6.65 -5.94
N GLY A 60 5.99 6.58 -4.99
CA GLY A 60 5.51 5.30 -4.49
C GLY A 60 4.77 4.51 -5.55
N TYR A 61 3.98 5.20 -6.37
CA TYR A 61 3.27 4.56 -7.46
C TYR A 61 4.25 3.89 -8.42
N GLU A 62 5.34 4.59 -8.75
CA GLU A 62 6.36 4.03 -9.63
C GLU A 62 7.06 2.83 -9.01
N ILE A 63 7.35 2.91 -7.71
CA ILE A 63 7.98 1.80 -7.01
C ILE A 63 7.10 0.55 -7.06
N ILE A 64 5.81 0.73 -6.76
CA ILE A 64 4.86 -0.38 -6.78
C ILE A 64 4.71 -0.93 -8.19
N HIS A 65 4.66 -0.06 -9.18
CA HIS A 65 4.52 -0.47 -10.57
C HIS A 65 5.69 -1.31 -11.04
N LYS A 66 6.90 -0.88 -10.70
CA LYS A 66 8.10 -1.63 -11.07
C LYS A 66 8.15 -2.98 -10.39
N THR A 67 7.81 -3.00 -9.11
CA THR A 67 7.87 -4.24 -8.33
C THR A 67 6.75 -5.19 -8.73
N GLY A 68 5.54 -4.65 -8.89
CA GLY A 68 4.38 -5.46 -9.20
C GLY A 68 4.36 -5.98 -10.62
N SER A 69 4.84 -5.18 -11.56
CA SER A 69 4.80 -5.57 -12.97
C SER A 69 5.89 -6.55 -13.34
N ALA A 70 6.81 -6.83 -12.44
CA ALA A 70 7.83 -7.84 -12.66
C ALA A 70 7.24 -9.26 -12.67
N ASN A 71 6.02 -9.41 -12.33
CA ASN A 71 5.35 -10.70 -12.30
C ASN A 71 4.86 -11.12 -13.66
#